data_b53443ca357c0a79d01c9011c2dbb0d6
#
_entry.id   b53443ca357c0a79d01c9011c2dbb0d6
#
_cell.length_a   1.000
_cell.length_b   1.000
_cell.length_c   1.000
_cell.angle_alpha   90.00
_cell.angle_beta   90.00
_cell.angle_gamma   90.00
#
_symmetry.space_group_name_H-M   'P 1'
#
loop_
_entity.id
_entity.type
_entity.pdbx_description
1 polymer ?
#
loop_
_entity_poly.entity_id
_entity_poly.type
_entity_poly.pdbx_seq_one_letter_code
_entity_poly.pdbx_strand_id
1 'polypeptide(L)'
;SFLDKLAALRKKSRLMTIANKLVGKGYNRRTAMLKAWVIAKAERLSVRIAGTSFNRRQSVLKAMESKPAVLKLKHESTNAADRNAVSLWAFPEGARGFYRIGYLPKAVAYVIAPLLDKGETLSLDRLNIIDTNIAGFKLGARLMLAV
;
A
#
# COMPACT_ATOMS: atom_id res chain seq x y z
N SER A 1 -7.22 20.83 -22.47
CA SER A 1 -8.35 20.17 -23.14
C SER A 1 -9.46 19.84 -22.14
N PHE A 2 -10.61 19.48 -22.64
CA PHE A 2 -11.76 19.04 -21.82
C PHE A 2 -11.40 17.82 -20.97
N LEU A 3 -10.72 16.84 -21.57
CA LEU A 3 -10.32 15.63 -20.84
C LEU A 3 -9.35 15.92 -19.69
N ASP A 4 -8.41 16.84 -19.88
CA ASP A 4 -7.48 17.26 -18.84
C ASP A 4 -8.21 17.95 -17.69
N LYS A 5 -9.16 18.82 -18.01
CA LYS A 5 -9.99 19.51 -17.00
C LYS A 5 -10.84 18.50 -16.22
N LEU A 6 -11.43 17.51 -16.90
CA LEU A 6 -12.22 16.46 -16.28
C LEU A 6 -11.36 15.61 -15.33
N ALA A 7 -10.16 15.23 -15.75
CA ALA A 7 -9.22 14.47 -14.91
C ALA A 7 -8.83 15.27 -13.66
N ALA A 8 -8.56 16.57 -13.79
CA ALA A 8 -8.24 17.44 -12.66
C ALA A 8 -9.40 17.53 -11.65
N LEU A 9 -10.64 17.64 -12.14
CA LEU A 9 -11.83 17.65 -11.29
C LEU A 9 -12.01 16.33 -10.54
N ARG A 10 -11.78 15.19 -11.20
CA ARG A 10 -11.86 13.88 -10.58
C ARG A 10 -10.83 13.71 -9.47
N LYS A 11 -9.59 14.15 -9.69
CA LYS A 11 -8.52 14.14 -8.67
C LYS A 11 -8.90 14.96 -7.45
N LYS A 12 -9.39 16.18 -7.67
CA LYS A 12 -9.84 17.08 -6.60
C LYS A 12 -11.00 16.48 -5.81
N SER A 13 -11.98 15.91 -6.50
CA SER A 13 -13.14 15.27 -5.89
C SER A 13 -12.73 14.08 -5.02
N ARG A 14 -11.82 13.22 -5.52
CA ARG A 14 -11.32 12.07 -4.74
C ARG A 14 -10.56 12.52 -3.51
N LEU A 15 -9.69 13.53 -3.64
CA LEU A 15 -8.95 14.11 -2.52
C LEU A 15 -9.91 14.59 -1.43
N MET A 16 -10.93 15.34 -1.80
CA MET A 16 -11.91 15.85 -0.85
C MET A 16 -12.73 14.74 -0.20
N THR A 17 -13.08 13.71 -0.94
CA THR A 17 -13.79 12.54 -0.41
C THR A 17 -12.96 11.86 0.67
N ILE A 18 -11.68 11.64 0.42
CA ILE A 18 -10.76 11.02 1.39
C ILE A 18 -10.60 11.93 2.61
N ALA A 19 -10.38 13.24 2.40
CA ALA A 19 -10.24 14.20 3.49
C ALA A 19 -11.48 14.25 4.38
N ASN A 20 -12.67 14.28 3.81
CA ASN A 20 -13.92 14.25 4.56
C ASN A 20 -14.07 12.96 5.37
N LYS A 21 -13.68 11.83 4.80
CA LYS A 21 -13.69 10.55 5.50
C LYS A 21 -12.76 10.57 6.72
N LEU A 22 -11.57 11.16 6.58
CA LEU A 22 -10.61 11.29 7.68
C LEU A 22 -11.10 12.25 8.76
N VAL A 23 -11.77 13.34 8.40
CA VAL A 23 -12.41 14.23 9.38
C VAL A 23 -13.46 13.45 10.17
N GLY A 24 -14.25 12.61 9.52
CA GLY A 24 -15.20 11.72 10.20
C GLY A 24 -14.53 10.71 11.15
N LYS A 25 -13.26 10.41 10.96
CA LYS A 25 -12.45 9.54 11.83
C LYS A 25 -11.79 10.30 13.00
N GLY A 26 -12.02 11.59 13.12
CA GLY A 26 -11.51 12.39 14.24
C GLY A 26 -10.30 13.26 13.92
N TYR A 27 -9.83 13.28 12.68
CA TYR A 27 -8.75 14.19 12.27
C TYR A 27 -9.28 15.59 12.04
N ASN A 28 -8.50 16.62 12.42
CA ASN A 28 -8.85 17.99 12.04
C ASN A 28 -8.68 18.17 10.52
N ARG A 29 -9.29 19.23 9.97
CA ARG A 29 -9.32 19.47 8.52
C ARG A 29 -7.92 19.54 7.91
N ARG A 30 -6.99 20.24 8.54
CA ARG A 30 -5.62 20.39 8.03
C ARG A 30 -4.90 19.05 7.96
N THR A 31 -4.93 18.29 9.05
CA THR A 31 -4.31 16.98 9.11
C THR A 31 -4.97 16.01 8.12
N ALA A 32 -6.30 16.05 8.03
CA ALA A 32 -7.05 15.23 7.08
C ALA A 32 -6.64 15.52 5.64
N MET A 33 -6.46 16.77 5.27
CA MET A 33 -6.02 17.16 3.92
C MET A 33 -4.61 16.66 3.62
N LEU A 34 -3.67 16.79 4.55
CA LEU A 34 -2.30 16.31 4.37
C LEU A 34 -2.26 14.79 4.21
N LYS A 35 -2.99 14.06 5.03
CA LYS A 35 -3.09 12.61 4.94
C LYS A 35 -3.80 12.16 3.66
N ALA A 36 -4.84 12.88 3.26
CA ALA A 36 -5.58 12.59 2.04
C ALA A 36 -4.70 12.70 0.78
N TRP A 37 -3.79 13.66 0.74
CA TRP A 37 -2.81 13.79 -0.35
C TRP A 37 -1.95 12.53 -0.50
N VAL A 38 -1.44 12.00 0.60
CA VAL A 38 -0.62 10.77 0.58
C VAL A 38 -1.44 9.58 0.08
N ILE A 39 -2.66 9.42 0.58
CA ILE A 39 -3.55 8.32 0.20
C ILE A 39 -3.95 8.42 -1.27
N ALA A 40 -4.36 9.60 -1.73
CA ALA A 40 -4.78 9.81 -3.11
C ALA A 40 -3.63 9.53 -4.08
N LYS A 41 -2.41 9.92 -3.73
CA LYS A 41 -1.22 9.62 -4.52
C LYS A 41 -0.95 8.11 -4.58
N ALA A 42 -1.07 7.42 -3.45
CA ALA A 42 -0.89 5.97 -3.36
C ALA A 42 -1.93 5.21 -4.21
N GLU A 43 -3.19 5.64 -4.20
CA GLU A 43 -4.24 5.06 -5.04
C GLU A 43 -3.95 5.23 -6.52
N ARG A 44 -3.49 6.42 -6.92
CA ARG A 44 -3.31 6.76 -8.33
C ARG A 44 -2.04 6.18 -8.94
N LEU A 45 -0.93 6.23 -8.19
CA LEU A 45 0.40 5.89 -8.70
C LEU A 45 0.90 4.54 -8.24
N SER A 46 0.16 3.85 -7.42
CA SER A 46 0.59 2.67 -6.67
C SER A 46 1.75 2.97 -5.70
N VAL A 47 2.08 2.01 -4.86
CA VAL A 47 3.12 2.15 -3.83
C VAL A 47 4.16 1.08 -4.04
N ARG A 48 5.43 1.47 -4.11
CA ARG A 48 6.53 0.51 -4.20
C ARG A 48 6.76 -0.14 -2.84
N ILE A 49 6.76 -1.47 -2.81
CA ILE A 49 7.02 -2.21 -1.58
C ILE A 49 8.52 -2.27 -1.31
N ALA A 50 8.91 -1.89 -0.11
CA ALA A 50 10.30 -1.90 0.33
C ALA A 50 10.68 -3.25 0.93
N GLY A 51 11.97 -3.59 0.88
CA GLY A 51 12.51 -4.77 1.55
C GLY A 51 12.13 -6.10 0.90
N THR A 52 11.83 -6.12 -0.38
CA THR A 52 11.46 -7.34 -1.11
C THR A 52 12.65 -8.22 -1.49
N SER A 53 13.87 -7.75 -1.30
CA SER A 53 15.09 -8.40 -1.83
C SER A 53 15.55 -9.64 -1.05
N PHE A 54 15.00 -9.91 0.13
CA PHE A 54 15.38 -11.08 0.93
C PHE A 54 14.89 -12.38 0.28
N ASN A 55 15.71 -13.43 0.33
CA ASN A 55 15.50 -14.68 -0.41
C ASN A 55 14.11 -15.29 -0.25
N ARG A 56 13.60 -15.39 0.99
CA ARG A 56 12.26 -15.94 1.25
C ARG A 56 11.16 -15.09 0.61
N ARG A 57 11.30 -13.78 0.69
CA ARG A 57 10.34 -12.85 0.06
C ARG A 57 10.37 -12.96 -1.45
N GLN A 58 11.56 -13.12 -2.03
CA GLN A 58 11.73 -13.36 -3.46
C GLN A 58 11.03 -14.64 -3.92
N SER A 59 11.12 -15.71 -3.13
CA SER A 59 10.44 -16.98 -3.44
C SER A 59 8.93 -16.81 -3.45
N VAL A 60 8.37 -16.06 -2.50
CA VAL A 60 6.93 -15.78 -2.43
C VAL A 60 6.48 -14.94 -3.63
N LEU A 61 7.23 -13.89 -3.97
CA LEU A 61 6.92 -13.06 -5.14
C LEU A 61 6.96 -13.87 -6.43
N LYS A 62 7.92 -14.78 -6.57
CA LYS A 62 8.03 -15.66 -7.73
C LYS A 62 6.80 -16.56 -7.86
N ALA A 63 6.34 -17.13 -6.76
CA ALA A 63 5.11 -17.94 -6.74
C ALA A 63 3.88 -17.12 -7.14
N MET A 64 3.83 -15.86 -6.76
CA MET A 64 2.71 -14.96 -7.05
C MET A 64 2.64 -14.50 -8.51
N GLU A 65 3.69 -14.69 -9.29
CA GLU A 65 3.64 -14.40 -10.73
C GLU A 65 2.62 -15.28 -11.46
N SER A 66 2.40 -16.51 -10.98
CA SER A 66 1.54 -17.49 -11.63
C SER A 66 0.33 -17.92 -10.81
N LYS A 67 0.21 -17.47 -9.55
CA LYS A 67 -0.86 -17.88 -8.65
C LYS A 67 -1.49 -16.68 -7.95
N PRO A 68 -2.83 -16.69 -7.76
CA PRO A 68 -3.47 -15.65 -6.97
C PRO A 68 -3.04 -15.74 -5.50
N ALA A 69 -3.09 -14.63 -4.81
CA ALA A 69 -2.76 -14.55 -3.39
C ALA A 69 -3.73 -13.62 -2.66
N VAL A 70 -4.00 -13.94 -1.41
CA VAL A 70 -4.69 -13.02 -0.50
C VAL A 70 -3.66 -12.11 0.13
N LEU A 71 -3.92 -10.81 0.15
CA LEU A 71 -3.03 -9.80 0.71
C LEU A 71 -3.60 -9.24 2.00
N LYS A 72 -2.72 -8.88 2.94
CA LYS A 72 -3.09 -8.12 4.13
C LYS A 72 -1.96 -7.19 4.56
N LEU A 73 -2.33 -6.12 5.24
CA LEU A 73 -1.40 -5.20 5.88
C LEU A 73 -1.41 -5.44 7.39
N LYS A 74 -0.25 -5.26 8.02
CA LYS A 74 -0.11 -5.37 9.47
C LYS A 74 0.72 -4.21 10.00
N HIS A 75 0.16 -3.49 10.98
CA HIS A 75 0.92 -2.48 11.71
C HIS A 75 1.86 -3.15 12.71
N GLU A 76 3.15 -2.95 12.53
CA GLU A 76 4.18 -3.49 13.43
C GLU A 76 4.55 -2.46 14.49
N SER A 77 3.67 -2.22 15.44
CA SER A 77 3.81 -1.19 16.47
C SER A 77 5.04 -1.40 17.38
N THR A 78 5.57 -2.61 17.44
CA THR A 78 6.77 -2.95 18.22
C THR A 78 8.05 -2.96 17.39
N ASN A 79 7.99 -2.55 16.12
CA ASN A 79 9.17 -2.47 15.27
C ASN A 79 10.13 -1.42 15.79
N ALA A 80 11.37 -1.83 16.14
CA ALA A 80 12.36 -0.96 16.76
C ALA A 80 12.84 0.15 15.82
N ALA A 81 12.89 -0.12 14.52
CA ALA A 81 13.37 0.85 13.52
C ALA A 81 12.30 1.90 13.20
N ASP A 82 11.03 1.52 13.22
CA ASP A 82 9.91 2.41 12.89
C ASP A 82 8.63 1.89 13.52
N ARG A 83 8.12 2.61 14.54
CA ARG A 83 6.87 2.25 15.22
C ARG A 83 5.63 2.35 14.33
N ASN A 84 5.72 3.06 13.23
CA ASN A 84 4.66 3.17 12.23
C ASN A 84 4.81 2.16 11.10
N ALA A 85 5.77 1.24 11.17
CA ALA A 85 5.99 0.27 10.12
C ALA A 85 4.74 -0.54 9.81
N VAL A 86 4.41 -0.65 8.54
CA VAL A 86 3.31 -1.46 8.04
C VAL A 86 3.87 -2.48 7.08
N SER A 87 3.76 -3.75 7.43
CA SER A 87 4.20 -4.86 6.59
C SER A 87 3.09 -5.37 5.70
N LEU A 88 3.47 -5.80 4.51
CA LEU A 88 2.59 -6.43 3.54
C LEU A 88 2.82 -7.94 3.57
N TRP A 89 1.74 -8.68 3.73
CA TRP A 89 1.72 -10.15 3.81
C TRP A 89 0.88 -10.72 2.69
N ALA A 90 1.32 -11.84 2.17
CA ALA A 90 0.62 -12.55 1.11
C ALA A 90 0.44 -14.02 1.47
N PHE A 91 -0.72 -14.56 1.13
CA PHE A 91 -1.04 -15.97 1.21
C PHE A 91 -1.27 -16.47 -0.22
N PRO A 92 -0.25 -16.97 -0.90
CA PRO A 92 -0.40 -17.51 -2.25
C PRO A 92 -1.24 -18.78 -2.23
N GLU A 93 -1.96 -19.03 -3.32
CA GLU A 93 -2.69 -20.30 -3.50
C GLU A 93 -1.77 -21.49 -3.35
N GLY A 94 -2.18 -22.47 -2.54
CA GLY A 94 -1.40 -23.66 -2.24
C GLY A 94 -0.36 -23.49 -1.14
N ALA A 95 -0.16 -22.29 -0.61
CA ALA A 95 0.73 -22.05 0.52
C ALA A 95 0.10 -22.47 1.84
N ARG A 96 0.91 -22.56 2.89
CA ARG A 96 0.44 -22.96 4.23
C ARG A 96 -0.04 -21.79 5.09
N GLY A 97 0.19 -20.56 4.66
CA GLY A 97 -0.19 -19.38 5.43
C GLY A 97 0.30 -18.10 4.79
N PHE A 98 0.27 -17.03 5.55
CA PHE A 98 0.76 -15.73 5.15
C PHE A 98 2.27 -15.63 5.31
N TYR A 99 2.92 -15.00 4.33
CA TYR A 99 4.35 -14.68 4.37
C TYR A 99 4.54 -13.19 4.19
N ARG A 100 5.40 -12.60 5.01
CA ARG A 100 5.74 -11.19 4.84
C ARG A 100 6.58 -11.01 3.58
N ILE A 101 6.15 -10.12 2.69
CA ILE A 101 6.86 -9.86 1.44
C ILE A 101 7.58 -8.52 1.41
N GLY A 102 7.24 -7.62 2.32
CA GLY A 102 7.89 -6.32 2.41
C GLY A 102 7.12 -5.35 3.28
N TYR A 103 7.42 -4.07 3.08
CA TYR A 103 6.88 -2.97 3.86
C TYR A 103 6.37 -1.86 2.96
N LEU A 104 5.36 -1.13 3.42
CA LEU A 104 5.00 0.15 2.81
C LEU A 104 6.13 1.16 3.02
N PRO A 105 6.34 2.11 2.09
CA PRO A 105 7.27 3.20 2.31
C PRO A 105 6.93 3.96 3.58
N LYS A 106 7.93 4.48 4.25
CA LYS A 106 7.80 5.12 5.57
C LYS A 106 6.73 6.22 5.58
N ALA A 107 6.69 7.07 4.56
CA ALA A 107 5.71 8.16 4.48
C ALA A 107 4.27 7.65 4.36
N VAL A 108 4.06 6.56 3.63
CA VAL A 108 2.73 5.92 3.48
C VAL A 108 2.36 5.21 4.78
N ALA A 109 3.28 4.46 5.36
CA ALA A 109 3.07 3.76 6.62
C ALA A 109 2.66 4.72 7.75
N TYR A 110 3.26 5.89 7.82
CA TYR A 110 2.93 6.93 8.80
C TYR A 110 1.44 7.31 8.75
N VAL A 111 0.85 7.35 7.56
CA VAL A 111 -0.57 7.65 7.38
C VAL A 111 -1.45 6.43 7.59
N ILE A 112 -1.04 5.28 7.11
CA ILE A 112 -1.85 4.05 7.10
C ILE A 112 -1.89 3.38 8.48
N ALA A 113 -0.79 3.36 9.23
CA ALA A 113 -0.74 2.69 10.53
C ALA A 113 -1.84 3.14 11.50
N PRO A 114 -2.07 4.46 11.71
CA PRO A 114 -3.16 4.90 12.58
C PRO A 114 -4.56 4.49 12.08
N LEU A 115 -4.76 4.41 10.78
CA LEU A 115 -6.03 3.96 10.20
C LEU A 115 -6.27 2.49 10.50
N LEU A 116 -5.24 1.66 10.39
CA LEU A 116 -5.34 0.25 10.76
C LEU A 116 -5.67 0.09 12.24
N ASP A 117 -5.05 0.90 13.11
CA ASP A 117 -5.30 0.88 14.56
C ASP A 117 -6.74 1.28 14.89
N LYS A 118 -7.37 2.11 14.07
CA LYS A 118 -8.77 2.51 14.22
C LYS A 118 -9.75 1.48 13.63
N GLY A 119 -9.25 0.35 13.17
CA GLY A 119 -10.08 -0.74 12.62
C GLY A 119 -10.50 -0.52 11.18
N GLU A 120 -9.87 0.41 10.47
CA GLU A 120 -10.17 0.67 9.06
C GLU A 120 -9.69 -0.49 8.19
N THR A 121 -10.57 -0.98 7.32
CA THR A 121 -10.22 -1.98 6.31
C THR A 121 -9.85 -1.28 5.01
N LEU A 122 -8.63 -1.51 4.57
CA LEU A 122 -8.15 -0.96 3.30
C LEU A 122 -8.35 -1.98 2.18
N SER A 123 -8.78 -1.50 1.02
CA SER A 123 -8.84 -2.33 -0.17
C SER A 123 -7.44 -2.45 -0.76
N LEU A 124 -6.98 -3.68 -0.97
CA LEU A 124 -5.69 -4.00 -1.56
C LEU A 124 -5.96 -4.58 -2.95
N ASP A 125 -6.22 -3.69 -3.92
CA ASP A 125 -6.80 -4.09 -5.19
C ASP A 125 -5.85 -4.87 -6.09
N ARG A 126 -4.58 -4.49 -6.10
CA ARG A 126 -3.66 -5.10 -7.05
C ARG A 126 -2.23 -5.01 -6.58
N LEU A 127 -1.54 -6.14 -6.63
CA LEU A 127 -0.09 -6.21 -6.47
C LEU A 127 0.52 -6.59 -7.82
N ASN A 128 1.37 -5.72 -8.35
CA ASN A 128 2.10 -5.96 -9.57
C ASN A 128 3.52 -6.39 -9.23
N ILE A 129 3.91 -7.57 -9.68
CA ILE A 129 5.28 -8.05 -9.55
C ILE A 129 6.12 -7.43 -10.66
N ILE A 130 7.25 -6.83 -10.30
CA ILE A 130 8.15 -6.18 -11.23
C ILE A 130 9.35 -7.08 -11.46
N ASP A 131 9.49 -7.56 -12.70
CA ASP A 131 10.63 -8.34 -13.13
C ASP A 131 11.28 -7.62 -14.32
N THR A 132 12.53 -7.20 -14.14
CA THR A 132 13.29 -6.52 -15.20
C THR A 132 13.85 -7.50 -16.23
N ASN A 133 13.83 -8.79 -15.95
CA ASN A 133 14.45 -9.86 -16.75
C ASN A 133 15.97 -9.65 -16.96
N ILE A 134 16.59 -8.87 -16.09
CA ILE A 134 18.04 -8.64 -16.10
C ILE A 134 18.67 -9.52 -15.03
N ALA A 135 19.67 -10.32 -15.42
CA ALA A 135 20.38 -11.19 -14.49
C ALA A 135 20.97 -10.40 -13.31
N GLY A 136 20.77 -10.91 -12.10
CA GLY A 136 21.24 -10.28 -10.87
C GLY A 136 20.27 -9.25 -10.25
N PHE A 137 19.21 -8.84 -10.97
CA PHE A 137 18.19 -7.96 -10.40
C PHE A 137 17.09 -8.79 -9.70
N LYS A 138 16.69 -8.32 -8.54
CA LYS A 138 15.63 -8.95 -7.73
C LYS A 138 14.25 -8.52 -8.21
N LEU A 139 13.25 -9.37 -7.94
CA LEU A 139 11.85 -9.00 -8.15
C LEU A 139 11.44 -7.88 -7.18
N GLY A 140 10.71 -6.93 -7.68
CA GLY A 140 10.06 -5.90 -6.89
C GLY A 140 8.55 -6.04 -6.92
N ALA A 141 7.85 -5.18 -6.21
CA ALA A 141 6.39 -5.17 -6.19
C ALA A 141 5.86 -3.76 -6.00
N ARG A 142 4.73 -3.46 -6.64
CA ARG A 142 3.96 -2.25 -6.42
C ARG A 142 2.53 -2.62 -6.06
N LEU A 143 2.01 -1.93 -5.05
CA LEU A 143 0.67 -2.19 -4.50
C LEU A 143 -0.24 -1.01 -4.80
N MET A 144 -1.45 -1.29 -5.28
CA MET A 144 -2.54 -0.32 -5.35
C MET A 144 -3.44 -0.53 -4.14
N LEU A 145 -3.56 0.49 -3.31
CA LEU A 145 -4.40 0.45 -2.11
C LEU A 145 -5.43 1.57 -2.15
N ALA A 146 -6.58 1.33 -1.53
CA ALA A 146 -7.67 2.30 -1.44
C ALA A 146 -8.28 2.29 -0.03
N VAL A 147 -8.71 3.44 0.38
CA VAL A 147 -9.37 3.64 1.67
C VAL A 147 -10.88 3.48 1.56
#